data_0f7400ac045849c38235f87a31fc4d28
#
_entry.id   0f7400ac045849c38235f87a31fc4d28
#
_cell.length_a   1.000
_cell.length_b   1.000
_cell.length_c   1.000
_cell.angle_alpha   90.00
_cell.angle_beta   90.00
_cell.angle_gamma   90.00
#
_symmetry.space_group_name_H-M   'P 1'
#
loop_
_entity.id
_entity.type
_entity.pdbx_description
1 polymer ?
#
loop_
_entity_poly.entity_id
_entity_poly.type
_entity_poly.pdbx_seq_one_letter_code
_entity_poly.pdbx_strand_id
1 'polypeptide(L)'
;MLGNFRILLGNSRFEIAKNIYKEQKLIKARKKQKVDKFANFIDILRKAPLSRDAFVQIAGRALGEYGFDVGEIENFFALGLELFERDGHVGLATAERLLGEQEFCVVDIETTGSVRSGQIIEIGAIKLKGGEKIGHFSTLVFAPQVPPVITELTGITSAMLVGAPSLAHALSEFRRFLGQAVFVAHNVSFDFGFISTSLVSLGQPPLFNRRLCTVELARRTIESERYGLDVLKELLGIKNTHHRAYSDAISAGQILLHGFKKLPDWVHTPEDLITFSKTAPSLQLEREEIREYVEF
;
A
#
# COMPACT_ATOMS: atom_id res chain seq x y z
N MET A 1 55.42 -16.31 21.60
CA MET A 1 54.20 -15.69 22.16
C MET A 1 53.36 -14.96 21.08
N LEU A 2 52.92 -15.63 20.05
CA LEU A 2 52.08 -15.03 18.96
C LEU A 2 50.85 -15.84 18.62
N GLY A 3 50.53 -16.88 19.43
CA GLY A 3 49.40 -17.81 19.16
C GLY A 3 48.03 -17.40 19.75
N ASN A 4 47.98 -16.58 20.80
CA ASN A 4 46.77 -16.35 21.59
C ASN A 4 45.96 -15.10 21.21
N PHE A 5 46.49 -14.24 20.34
CA PHE A 5 45.81 -12.99 19.97
C PHE A 5 44.76 -13.17 18.84
N ARG A 6 44.88 -14.21 18.03
CA ARG A 6 43.94 -14.47 16.91
C ARG A 6 42.60 -15.07 17.32
N ILE A 7 42.54 -15.76 18.46
CA ILE A 7 41.32 -16.42 18.98
C ILE A 7 40.41 -15.40 19.68
N LEU A 8 40.96 -14.39 20.35
CA LEU A 8 40.20 -13.35 21.05
C LEU A 8 39.43 -12.39 20.11
N LEU A 9 39.99 -12.08 18.93
CA LEU A 9 39.34 -11.20 17.94
C LEU A 9 38.24 -11.92 17.16
N GLY A 10 38.31 -13.25 17.01
CA GLY A 10 37.29 -14.08 16.37
C GLY A 10 35.99 -14.14 17.20
N ASN A 11 36.12 -14.32 18.51
CA ASN A 11 34.98 -14.40 19.42
C ASN A 11 34.24 -13.08 19.57
N SER A 12 34.96 -11.93 19.58
CA SER A 12 34.32 -10.61 19.68
C SER A 12 33.47 -10.26 18.43
N ARG A 13 33.95 -10.59 17.23
CA ARG A 13 33.19 -10.39 15.97
C ARG A 13 31.95 -11.29 15.91
N PHE A 14 32.04 -12.51 16.42
CA PHE A 14 30.89 -13.42 16.45
C PHE A 14 29.83 -13.00 17.46
N GLU A 15 30.23 -12.45 18.62
CA GLU A 15 29.32 -11.87 19.62
C GLU A 15 28.67 -10.57 19.13
N ILE A 16 29.40 -9.72 18.44
CA ILE A 16 28.85 -8.49 17.81
C ILE A 16 27.82 -8.89 16.73
N ALA A 17 28.12 -9.85 15.88
CA ALA A 17 27.20 -10.33 14.85
C ALA A 17 25.91 -10.94 15.46
N LYS A 18 26.01 -11.71 16.53
CA LYS A 18 24.86 -12.23 17.29
C LYS A 18 24.00 -11.13 17.89
N ASN A 19 24.62 -10.10 18.47
CA ASN A 19 23.90 -8.98 19.06
C ASN A 19 23.17 -8.16 17.99
N ILE A 20 23.81 -7.87 16.85
CA ILE A 20 23.18 -7.21 15.70
C ILE A 20 22.00 -8.02 15.18
N TYR A 21 22.15 -9.34 15.03
CA TYR A 21 21.06 -10.22 14.60
C TYR A 21 19.89 -10.24 15.60
N LYS A 22 20.18 -10.25 16.91
CA LYS A 22 19.18 -10.21 17.99
C LYS A 22 18.42 -8.90 18.01
N GLU A 23 19.11 -7.77 17.83
CA GLU A 23 18.47 -6.44 17.69
C GLU A 23 17.61 -6.34 16.44
N GLN A 24 18.09 -6.81 15.28
CA GLN A 24 17.31 -6.85 14.05
C GLN A 24 16.04 -7.70 14.18
N LYS A 25 16.11 -8.83 14.89
CA LYS A 25 14.97 -9.71 15.18
C LYS A 25 13.96 -9.02 16.11
N LEU A 26 14.43 -8.29 17.13
CA LEU A 26 13.60 -7.50 18.04
C LEU A 26 12.91 -6.33 17.30
N ILE A 27 13.62 -5.63 16.41
CA ILE A 27 13.06 -4.56 15.59
C ILE A 27 11.99 -5.11 14.65
N LYS A 28 12.23 -6.27 14.01
CA LYS A 28 11.22 -6.95 13.17
C LYS A 28 10.00 -7.38 13.97
N ALA A 29 10.18 -7.93 15.17
CA ALA A 29 9.09 -8.35 16.04
C ALA A 29 8.25 -7.14 16.49
N ARG A 30 8.88 -6.02 16.89
CA ARG A 30 8.20 -4.77 17.26
C ARG A 30 7.41 -4.18 16.07
N LYS A 31 7.96 -4.17 14.85
CA LYS A 31 7.26 -3.72 13.63
C LYS A 31 6.05 -4.60 13.32
N LYS A 32 6.19 -5.92 13.43
CA LYS A 32 5.08 -6.86 13.23
C LYS A 32 3.97 -6.65 14.26
N GLN A 33 4.33 -6.44 15.51
CA GLN A 33 3.36 -6.17 16.59
C GLN A 33 2.61 -4.85 16.41
N LYS A 34 3.25 -3.80 15.82
CA LYS A 34 2.60 -2.51 15.50
C LYS A 34 1.55 -2.65 14.39
N VAL A 35 1.90 -3.35 13.32
CA VAL A 35 0.96 -3.65 12.21
C VAL A 35 -0.23 -4.44 12.72
N ASP A 36 0.00 -5.42 13.60
CA ASP A 36 -1.05 -6.25 14.17
C ASP A 36 -2.05 -5.44 15.03
N LYS A 37 -1.59 -4.43 15.78
CA LYS A 37 -2.50 -3.59 16.61
C LYS A 37 -3.44 -2.74 15.78
N PHE A 38 -2.94 -2.06 14.73
CA PHE A 38 -3.80 -1.27 13.85
C PHE A 38 -4.74 -2.16 13.03
N ALA A 39 -4.25 -3.27 12.51
CA ALA A 39 -5.08 -4.23 11.78
C ALA A 39 -6.20 -4.76 12.67
N ASN A 40 -5.90 -5.11 13.93
CA ASN A 40 -6.90 -5.57 14.88
C ASN A 40 -7.93 -4.48 15.23
N PHE A 41 -7.51 -3.23 15.39
CA PHE A 41 -8.43 -2.10 15.58
C PHE A 41 -9.40 -1.95 14.41
N ILE A 42 -8.91 -2.01 13.19
CA ILE A 42 -9.75 -1.97 11.98
C ILE A 42 -10.68 -3.18 11.92
N ASP A 43 -10.20 -4.39 12.24
CA ASP A 43 -11.01 -5.60 12.22
C ASP A 43 -12.16 -5.57 13.25
N ILE A 44 -11.98 -4.86 14.35
CA ILE A 44 -13.05 -4.63 15.33
C ILE A 44 -14.08 -3.66 14.75
N LEU A 45 -13.65 -2.48 14.25
CA LEU A 45 -14.53 -1.46 13.68
C LEU A 45 -15.30 -1.95 12.44
N ARG A 46 -14.70 -2.84 11.65
CA ARG A 46 -15.35 -3.43 10.48
C ARG A 46 -16.54 -4.31 10.84
N LYS A 47 -16.53 -4.92 12.02
CA LYS A 47 -17.59 -5.83 12.47
C LYS A 47 -18.81 -5.10 12.98
N ALA A 48 -18.60 -4.01 13.73
CA ALA A 48 -19.68 -3.17 14.29
C ALA A 48 -19.11 -1.85 14.80
N PRO A 49 -19.93 -0.75 14.79
CA PRO A 49 -19.60 0.48 15.48
C PRO A 49 -19.38 0.25 16.99
N LEU A 50 -18.47 1.00 17.57
CA LEU A 50 -18.13 0.95 19.00
C LEU A 50 -18.76 2.13 19.72
N SER A 51 -19.16 1.96 20.99
CA SER A 51 -19.46 3.12 21.83
C SER A 51 -18.25 4.06 21.89
N ARG A 52 -18.49 5.36 22.05
CA ARG A 52 -17.42 6.39 22.06
C ARG A 52 -16.29 6.02 23.03
N ASP A 53 -16.63 5.58 24.25
CA ASP A 53 -15.64 5.20 25.27
C ASP A 53 -14.82 3.98 24.85
N ALA A 54 -15.47 2.94 24.30
CA ALA A 54 -14.78 1.75 23.80
C ALA A 54 -13.87 2.09 22.62
N PHE A 55 -14.32 2.98 21.71
CA PHE A 55 -13.52 3.46 20.59
C PHE A 55 -12.25 4.14 21.08
N VAL A 56 -12.35 5.16 21.96
CA VAL A 56 -11.19 5.90 22.49
C VAL A 56 -10.21 4.95 23.18
N GLN A 57 -10.70 3.99 23.97
CA GLN A 57 -9.84 3.02 24.65
C GLN A 57 -9.09 2.13 23.67
N ILE A 58 -9.76 1.59 22.64
CA ILE A 58 -9.16 0.67 21.67
C ILE A 58 -8.24 1.42 20.72
N ALA A 59 -8.67 2.59 20.24
CA ALA A 59 -7.85 3.46 19.38
C ALA A 59 -6.59 3.93 20.11
N GLY A 60 -6.70 4.32 21.38
CA GLY A 60 -5.55 4.71 22.21
C GLY A 60 -4.51 3.60 22.35
N ARG A 61 -4.94 2.35 22.52
CA ARG A 61 -4.02 1.19 22.55
C ARG A 61 -3.37 0.88 21.22
N ALA A 62 -4.08 1.14 20.13
CA ALA A 62 -3.61 0.85 18.78
C ALA A 62 -2.70 1.95 18.23
N LEU A 63 -3.00 3.22 18.50
CA LEU A 63 -2.50 4.39 17.78
C LEU A 63 -1.89 5.47 18.69
N GLY A 64 -2.01 5.37 20.02
CA GLY A 64 -1.53 6.40 20.96
C GLY A 64 -0.03 6.72 20.84
N GLU A 65 0.75 5.80 20.28
CA GLU A 65 2.18 6.01 20.03
C GLU A 65 2.47 7.04 18.92
N TYR A 66 1.48 7.39 18.10
CA TYR A 66 1.64 8.41 17.03
C TYR A 66 1.41 9.84 17.52
N GLY A 67 1.00 10.01 18.80
CA GLY A 67 0.97 11.32 19.47
C GLY A 67 -0.17 12.25 19.06
N PHE A 68 -1.23 11.76 18.37
CA PHE A 68 -2.44 12.53 18.10
C PHE A 68 -3.58 12.13 19.07
N ASP A 69 -4.51 13.07 19.26
CA ASP A 69 -5.69 12.81 20.08
C ASP A 69 -6.65 11.85 19.37
N VAL A 70 -6.77 10.64 19.91
CA VAL A 70 -7.68 9.60 19.39
C VAL A 70 -9.14 9.84 19.79
N GLY A 71 -9.41 10.80 20.67
CA GLY A 71 -10.75 11.23 21.02
C GLY A 71 -11.41 12.07 19.91
N GLU A 72 -10.64 12.72 19.06
CA GLU A 72 -11.12 13.56 17.96
C GLU A 72 -11.09 12.77 16.65
N ILE A 73 -12.29 12.42 16.11
CA ILE A 73 -12.40 11.58 14.90
C ILE A 73 -11.86 12.30 13.65
N GLU A 74 -11.86 13.64 13.65
CA GLU A 74 -11.30 14.49 12.60
C GLU A 74 -9.79 14.23 12.39
N ASN A 75 -9.07 13.85 13.45
CA ASN A 75 -7.67 13.49 13.36
C ASN A 75 -7.46 12.24 12.50
N PHE A 76 -8.41 11.30 12.52
CA PHE A 76 -8.35 10.12 11.66
C PHE A 76 -8.57 10.47 10.19
N PHE A 77 -9.44 11.44 9.89
CA PHE A 77 -9.67 11.92 8.52
C PHE A 77 -8.40 12.50 7.90
N ALA A 78 -7.66 13.31 8.68
CA ALA A 78 -6.39 13.87 8.25
C ALA A 78 -5.33 12.80 7.95
N LEU A 79 -5.47 11.62 8.56
CA LEU A 79 -4.57 10.47 8.37
C LEU A 79 -5.09 9.46 7.35
N GLY A 80 -6.27 9.72 6.76
CA GLY A 80 -6.85 8.92 5.70
C GLY A 80 -7.82 7.82 6.13
N LEU A 81 -8.17 7.73 7.42
CA LEU A 81 -9.18 6.80 7.91
C LEU A 81 -10.50 7.52 8.10
N GLU A 82 -11.50 7.18 7.30
CA GLU A 82 -12.81 7.77 7.38
C GLU A 82 -13.69 7.02 8.39
N LEU A 83 -14.10 7.75 9.42
CA LEU A 83 -14.99 7.27 10.47
C LEU A 83 -16.31 8.05 10.42
N PHE A 84 -17.35 7.50 11.00
CA PHE A 84 -18.59 8.22 11.31
C PHE A 84 -18.90 8.11 12.80
N GLU A 85 -19.65 9.08 13.32
CA GLU A 85 -20.25 9.01 14.64
C GLU A 85 -21.76 9.16 14.51
N ARG A 86 -22.52 8.26 15.11
CA ARG A 86 -23.97 8.24 15.13
C ARG A 86 -24.46 7.64 16.45
N ASP A 87 -25.33 8.35 17.14
CA ASP A 87 -25.94 7.92 18.42
C ASP A 87 -24.88 7.46 19.46
N GLY A 88 -23.78 8.20 19.59
CA GLY A 88 -22.70 7.92 20.51
C GLY A 88 -21.85 6.68 20.15
N HIS A 89 -21.97 6.19 18.93
CA HIS A 89 -21.17 5.09 18.39
C HIS A 89 -20.30 5.57 17.22
N VAL A 90 -19.04 5.13 17.19
CA VAL A 90 -18.07 5.41 16.15
C VAL A 90 -17.89 4.17 15.30
N GLY A 91 -18.02 4.30 13.98
CA GLY A 91 -17.89 3.22 13.01
C GLY A 91 -16.99 3.59 11.85
N LEU A 92 -16.67 2.59 11.05
CA LEU A 92 -15.85 2.71 9.85
C LEU A 92 -16.73 3.04 8.64
N ALA A 93 -16.56 4.21 8.03
CA ALA A 93 -17.41 4.66 6.93
C ALA A 93 -17.38 3.69 5.72
N THR A 94 -16.23 3.08 5.44
CA THR A 94 -16.08 2.08 4.37
C THR A 94 -16.85 0.77 4.61
N ALA A 95 -17.36 0.54 5.82
CA ALA A 95 -18.20 -0.64 6.12
C ALA A 95 -19.70 -0.40 5.82
N GLU A 96 -20.14 0.86 5.71
CA GLU A 96 -21.56 1.19 5.44
C GLU A 96 -21.76 1.84 4.07
N ARG A 97 -20.75 2.53 3.53
CA ARG A 97 -20.84 3.22 2.24
C ARG A 97 -21.00 2.24 1.09
N LEU A 98 -21.86 2.57 0.12
CA LEU A 98 -21.98 1.80 -1.09
C LEU A 98 -20.70 1.90 -1.95
N LEU A 99 -20.35 0.81 -2.60
CA LEU A 99 -19.13 0.69 -3.42
C LEU A 99 -19.06 1.78 -4.51
N GLY A 100 -20.19 2.12 -5.15
CA GLY A 100 -20.28 3.16 -6.18
C GLY A 100 -20.08 4.59 -5.66
N GLU A 101 -20.24 4.82 -4.36
CA GLU A 101 -20.06 6.12 -3.72
C GLU A 101 -18.66 6.32 -3.16
N GLN A 102 -17.87 5.24 -3.09
CA GLN A 102 -16.52 5.27 -2.56
C GLN A 102 -15.53 5.86 -3.55
N GLU A 103 -14.63 6.71 -3.05
CA GLU A 103 -13.45 7.13 -3.78
C GLU A 103 -12.34 6.09 -3.66
N PHE A 104 -11.77 5.69 -4.79
CA PHE A 104 -10.59 4.84 -4.88
C PHE A 104 -9.44 5.64 -5.47
N CYS A 105 -8.33 5.74 -4.76
CA CYS A 105 -7.11 6.37 -5.26
C CYS A 105 -6.15 5.27 -5.70
N VAL A 106 -6.02 5.09 -7.01
CA VAL A 106 -5.10 4.10 -7.60
C VAL A 106 -3.75 4.76 -7.75
N VAL A 107 -2.73 4.18 -7.15
CA VAL A 107 -1.41 4.75 -6.95
C VAL A 107 -0.35 3.82 -7.50
N ASP A 108 0.68 4.40 -8.07
CA ASP A 108 1.93 3.74 -8.40
C ASP A 108 3.10 4.69 -8.11
N ILE A 109 4.27 4.17 -7.76
CA ILE A 109 5.48 4.95 -7.48
C ILE A 109 6.69 4.38 -8.20
N GLU A 110 7.58 5.28 -8.66
CA GLU A 110 8.92 4.91 -9.07
C GLU A 110 9.92 5.24 -7.96
N THR A 111 10.93 4.39 -7.80
CA THR A 111 11.89 4.50 -6.70
C THR A 111 13.32 4.22 -7.16
N THR A 112 14.31 4.76 -6.44
CA THR A 112 15.73 4.47 -6.69
C THR A 112 16.20 3.10 -6.17
N GLY A 113 15.30 2.34 -5.53
CA GLY A 113 15.65 1.04 -4.92
C GLY A 113 14.60 0.54 -3.94
N SER A 114 15.00 -0.29 -2.99
CA SER A 114 14.08 -0.88 -2.02
C SER A 114 13.64 0.12 -0.94
N VAL A 115 12.55 -0.22 -0.21
CA VAL A 115 12.07 0.58 0.95
C VAL A 115 13.17 0.88 2.00
N ARG A 116 14.21 0.05 2.05
CA ARG A 116 15.31 0.23 3.03
C ARG A 116 16.42 1.16 2.56
N SER A 117 16.64 1.24 1.26
CA SER A 117 17.81 1.90 0.68
C SER A 117 17.46 2.87 -0.45
N GLY A 118 16.21 2.88 -0.91
CA GLY A 118 15.76 3.72 -2.00
C GLY A 118 14.97 4.94 -1.52
N GLN A 119 14.65 5.79 -2.48
CA GLN A 119 13.83 6.98 -2.33
C GLN A 119 12.79 7.01 -3.45
N ILE A 120 11.61 7.56 -3.18
CA ILE A 120 10.60 7.83 -4.21
C ILE A 120 11.12 8.92 -5.15
N ILE A 121 11.01 8.69 -6.46
CA ILE A 121 11.39 9.62 -7.52
C ILE A 121 10.22 10.03 -8.43
N GLU A 122 9.13 9.28 -8.44
CA GLU A 122 7.88 9.66 -9.09
C GLU A 122 6.70 9.11 -8.28
N ILE A 123 5.60 9.89 -8.23
CA ILE A 123 4.30 9.45 -7.70
C ILE A 123 3.26 9.72 -8.77
N GLY A 124 2.55 8.68 -9.18
CA GLY A 124 1.43 8.75 -10.10
C GLY A 124 0.16 8.22 -9.43
N ALA A 125 -0.96 8.93 -9.59
CA ALA A 125 -2.23 8.47 -9.06
C ALA A 125 -3.42 8.96 -9.87
N ILE A 126 -4.50 8.18 -9.86
CA ILE A 126 -5.83 8.59 -10.32
C ILE A 126 -6.84 8.36 -9.21
N LYS A 127 -7.86 9.23 -9.13
CA LYS A 127 -9.05 8.99 -8.32
C LYS A 127 -10.20 8.49 -9.17
N LEU A 128 -10.86 7.46 -8.70
CA LEU A 128 -12.03 6.85 -9.31
C LEU A 128 -13.21 6.90 -8.34
N LYS A 129 -14.41 7.20 -8.85
CA LYS A 129 -15.69 7.13 -8.13
C LYS A 129 -16.80 6.76 -9.09
N GLY A 130 -17.66 5.80 -8.73
CA GLY A 130 -18.75 5.36 -9.62
C GLY A 130 -18.26 4.80 -10.96
N GLY A 131 -17.02 4.32 -11.05
CA GLY A 131 -16.42 3.82 -12.29
C GLY A 131 -15.74 4.91 -13.15
N GLU A 132 -15.84 6.18 -12.79
CA GLU A 132 -15.29 7.31 -13.53
C GLU A 132 -14.03 7.90 -12.87
N LYS A 133 -13.12 8.42 -13.70
CA LYS A 133 -11.95 9.15 -13.22
C LYS A 133 -12.35 10.58 -12.84
N ILE A 134 -12.28 10.92 -11.56
CA ILE A 134 -12.63 12.22 -11.01
C ILE A 134 -11.42 13.12 -10.71
N GLY A 135 -10.21 12.59 -10.78
CA GLY A 135 -9.01 13.36 -10.53
C GLY A 135 -7.73 12.60 -10.87
N HIS A 136 -6.61 13.32 -10.87
CA HIS A 136 -5.29 12.72 -11.04
C HIS A 136 -4.23 13.51 -10.28
N PHE A 137 -3.13 12.83 -9.98
CA PHE A 137 -1.93 13.39 -9.38
C PHE A 137 -0.71 12.79 -10.09
N SER A 138 0.26 13.62 -10.43
CA SER A 138 1.52 13.15 -11.02
C SER A 138 2.62 14.15 -10.66
N THR A 139 3.70 13.67 -10.07
CA THR A 139 4.85 14.49 -9.73
C THR A 139 6.14 13.68 -9.74
N LEU A 140 7.20 14.26 -10.28
CA LEU A 140 8.56 13.81 -9.99
C LEU A 140 8.95 14.27 -8.59
N VAL A 141 9.93 13.60 -7.99
CA VAL A 141 10.44 13.91 -6.65
C VAL A 141 11.95 14.04 -6.72
N PHE A 142 12.50 15.11 -6.16
CA PHE A 142 13.93 15.34 -6.15
C PHE A 142 14.70 14.18 -5.49
N ALA A 143 15.68 13.67 -6.20
CA ALA A 143 16.71 12.77 -5.68
C ALA A 143 18.07 13.19 -6.26
N PRO A 144 19.15 13.15 -5.46
CA PRO A 144 20.47 13.60 -5.91
C PRO A 144 21.05 12.72 -7.02
N GLN A 145 20.64 11.44 -7.04
CA GLN A 145 21.13 10.48 -8.03
C GLN A 145 20.07 9.40 -8.29
N VAL A 146 19.94 9.02 -9.56
CA VAL A 146 19.16 7.85 -10.03
C VAL A 146 20.13 6.79 -10.50
N PRO A 147 20.08 5.55 -9.98
CA PRO A 147 20.93 4.46 -10.47
C PRO A 147 20.68 4.17 -11.95
N PRO A 148 21.73 3.83 -12.75
CA PRO A 148 21.59 3.56 -14.18
C PRO A 148 20.51 2.51 -14.51
N VAL A 149 20.43 1.44 -13.74
CA VAL A 149 19.41 0.39 -13.92
C VAL A 149 17.99 0.92 -13.74
N ILE A 150 17.77 1.89 -12.85
CA ILE A 150 16.46 2.53 -12.67
C ILE A 150 16.16 3.48 -13.84
N THR A 151 17.16 4.22 -14.31
CA THR A 151 17.01 5.05 -15.50
C THR A 151 16.67 4.21 -16.73
N GLU A 152 17.32 3.06 -16.91
CA GLU A 152 17.02 2.13 -18.00
C GLU A 152 15.57 1.60 -17.91
N LEU A 153 15.11 1.28 -16.71
CA LEU A 153 13.77 0.75 -16.47
C LEU A 153 12.67 1.81 -16.65
N THR A 154 12.85 3.00 -16.04
CA THR A 154 11.77 4.02 -15.90
C THR A 154 11.91 5.17 -16.88
N GLY A 155 13.07 5.33 -17.52
CA GLY A 155 13.43 6.50 -18.32
C GLY A 155 13.71 7.76 -17.48
N ILE A 156 13.60 7.70 -16.14
CA ILE A 156 13.84 8.85 -15.27
C ILE A 156 15.34 9.01 -15.02
N THR A 157 15.86 10.17 -15.41
CA THR A 157 17.27 10.53 -15.21
C THR A 157 17.44 11.50 -14.03
N SER A 158 18.64 11.56 -13.44
CA SER A 158 18.93 12.54 -12.38
C SER A 158 18.70 13.99 -12.86
N ALA A 159 18.96 14.27 -14.15
CA ALA A 159 18.73 15.59 -14.74
C ALA A 159 17.23 15.99 -14.74
N MET A 160 16.33 15.05 -14.93
CA MET A 160 14.88 15.29 -14.89
C MET A 160 14.41 15.65 -13.48
N LEU A 161 15.12 15.24 -12.45
CA LEU A 161 14.77 15.50 -11.06
C LEU A 161 15.32 16.83 -10.51
N VAL A 162 16.16 17.51 -11.30
CA VAL A 162 16.64 18.85 -10.94
C VAL A 162 15.47 19.83 -10.94
N GLY A 163 15.21 20.48 -9.79
CA GLY A 163 14.07 21.38 -9.62
C GLY A 163 12.74 20.69 -9.30
N ALA A 164 12.69 19.35 -9.24
CA ALA A 164 11.53 18.63 -8.74
C ALA A 164 11.29 18.92 -7.25
N PRO A 165 10.03 18.82 -6.77
CA PRO A 165 9.70 19.01 -5.36
C PRO A 165 10.50 18.10 -4.44
N SER A 166 10.76 18.54 -3.21
CA SER A 166 11.31 17.69 -2.17
C SER A 166 10.33 16.55 -1.82
N LEU A 167 10.86 15.44 -1.31
CA LEU A 167 10.04 14.31 -0.86
C LEU A 167 8.95 14.73 0.15
N ALA A 168 9.29 15.61 1.10
CA ALA A 168 8.35 16.12 2.09
C ALA A 168 7.19 16.89 1.44
N HIS A 169 7.49 17.75 0.46
CA HIS A 169 6.48 18.51 -0.26
C HIS A 169 5.58 17.59 -1.12
N ALA A 170 6.19 16.72 -1.92
CA ALA A 170 5.47 15.78 -2.77
C ALA A 170 4.53 14.87 -1.96
N LEU A 171 4.98 14.34 -0.81
CA LEU A 171 4.15 13.51 0.07
C LEU A 171 3.05 14.30 0.76
N SER A 172 3.27 15.57 1.11
CA SER A 172 2.22 16.43 1.66
C SER A 172 1.11 16.69 0.65
N GLU A 173 1.46 17.03 -0.60
CA GLU A 173 0.50 17.22 -1.70
C GLU A 173 -0.24 15.92 -2.01
N PHE A 174 0.49 14.80 -2.09
CA PHE A 174 -0.10 13.49 -2.33
C PHE A 174 -1.08 13.09 -1.22
N ARG A 175 -0.75 13.31 0.07
CA ARG A 175 -1.66 13.03 1.19
C ARG A 175 -2.95 13.84 1.08
N ARG A 176 -2.87 15.12 0.70
CA ARG A 176 -4.06 15.95 0.44
C ARG A 176 -4.89 15.42 -0.72
N PHE A 177 -4.23 15.04 -1.82
CA PHE A 177 -4.92 14.42 -2.95
C PHE A 177 -5.57 13.09 -2.58
N LEU A 178 -4.86 12.21 -1.86
CA LEU A 178 -5.37 10.92 -1.41
C LEU A 178 -6.61 11.09 -0.52
N GLY A 179 -6.56 11.99 0.47
CA GLY A 179 -7.64 12.19 1.44
C GLY A 179 -8.02 10.88 2.12
N GLN A 180 -9.31 10.60 2.18
CA GLN A 180 -9.88 9.39 2.81
C GLN A 180 -10.20 8.28 1.80
N ALA A 181 -9.80 8.44 0.55
CA ALA A 181 -10.01 7.41 -0.47
C ALA A 181 -9.38 6.06 -0.07
N VAL A 182 -9.99 4.96 -0.52
CA VAL A 182 -9.33 3.65 -0.43
C VAL A 182 -8.08 3.69 -1.31
N PHE A 183 -6.92 3.44 -0.70
CA PHE A 183 -5.65 3.35 -1.42
C PHE A 183 -5.58 2.05 -2.20
N VAL A 184 -5.40 2.14 -3.51
CA VAL A 184 -5.31 0.99 -4.40
C VAL A 184 -3.95 0.99 -5.09
N ALA A 185 -3.31 -0.16 -5.21
CA ALA A 185 -2.11 -0.31 -6.04
C ALA A 185 -1.97 -1.73 -6.58
N HIS A 186 -1.16 -1.90 -7.61
CA HIS A 186 -0.79 -3.20 -8.12
C HIS A 186 0.37 -3.77 -7.31
N ASN A 187 0.08 -4.67 -6.34
CA ASN A 187 0.94 -5.07 -5.22
C ASN A 187 1.02 -3.98 -4.13
N VAL A 188 -0.14 -3.62 -3.59
CA VAL A 188 -0.36 -2.51 -2.63
C VAL A 188 0.62 -2.46 -1.45
N SER A 189 1.19 -3.59 -1.06
CA SER A 189 2.16 -3.65 0.04
C SER A 189 3.45 -2.88 -0.25
N PHE A 190 3.84 -2.78 -1.51
CA PHE A 190 5.02 -2.02 -1.93
C PHE A 190 4.76 -0.52 -1.84
N ASP A 191 3.81 0.00 -2.59
CA ASP A 191 3.55 1.44 -2.70
C ASP A 191 3.09 2.05 -1.36
N PHE A 192 2.11 1.43 -0.73
CA PHE A 192 1.60 1.86 0.57
C PHE A 192 2.67 1.80 1.66
N GLY A 193 3.47 0.73 1.66
CA GLY A 193 4.56 0.55 2.62
C GLY A 193 5.68 1.56 2.42
N PHE A 194 6.04 1.84 1.17
CA PHE A 194 7.10 2.80 0.83
C PHE A 194 6.69 4.22 1.22
N ILE A 195 5.50 4.66 0.81
CA ILE A 195 4.96 5.99 1.16
C ILE A 195 4.83 6.14 2.68
N SER A 196 4.25 5.14 3.37
CA SER A 196 4.11 5.18 4.84
C SER A 196 5.46 5.24 5.55
N THR A 197 6.46 4.47 5.10
CA THR A 197 7.81 4.50 5.67
C THR A 197 8.49 5.84 5.42
N SER A 198 8.32 6.42 4.23
CA SER A 198 8.85 7.73 3.88
C SER A 198 8.24 8.84 4.76
N LEU A 199 6.93 8.81 5.00
CA LEU A 199 6.25 9.74 5.92
C LEU A 199 6.81 9.64 7.35
N VAL A 200 6.97 8.41 7.85
CA VAL A 200 7.54 8.18 9.20
C VAL A 200 8.98 8.68 9.29
N SER A 201 9.79 8.53 8.24
CA SER A 201 11.15 9.05 8.21
C SER A 201 11.23 10.59 8.25
N LEU A 202 10.13 11.25 7.84
CA LEU A 202 9.95 12.71 7.91
C LEU A 202 9.28 13.18 9.22
N GLY A 203 9.13 12.29 10.20
CA GLY A 203 8.49 12.61 11.48
C GLY A 203 6.97 12.73 11.40
N GLN A 204 6.34 12.25 10.33
CA GLN A 204 4.89 12.29 10.14
C GLN A 204 4.26 10.92 10.44
N PRO A 205 2.98 10.85 10.84
CA PRO A 205 2.26 9.58 10.94
C PRO A 205 2.19 8.88 9.58
N PRO A 206 2.14 7.52 9.55
CA PRO A 206 1.94 6.77 8.31
C PRO A 206 0.55 7.01 7.72
N LEU A 207 0.25 6.42 6.57
CA LEU A 207 -1.10 6.37 6.02
C LEU A 207 -1.98 5.41 6.84
N PHE A 208 -3.23 5.82 7.11
CA PHE A 208 -4.26 4.98 7.75
C PHE A 208 -5.41 4.62 6.80
N ASN A 209 -5.30 5.00 5.54
CA ASN A 209 -6.26 4.66 4.51
C ASN A 209 -6.54 3.15 4.45
N ARG A 210 -7.80 2.79 4.19
CA ARG A 210 -8.12 1.44 3.78
C ARG A 210 -7.41 1.15 2.46
N ARG A 211 -7.01 -0.10 2.25
CA ARG A 211 -6.17 -0.46 1.08
C ARG A 211 -6.68 -1.71 0.38
N LEU A 212 -6.58 -1.69 -0.95
CA LEU A 212 -6.97 -2.77 -1.84
C LEU A 212 -5.82 -3.09 -2.80
N CYS A 213 -5.54 -4.37 -3.01
CA CYS A 213 -4.54 -4.84 -3.95
C CYS A 213 -5.21 -5.31 -5.24
N THR A 214 -4.85 -4.72 -6.39
CA THR A 214 -5.41 -5.16 -7.67
C THR A 214 -4.89 -6.54 -8.08
N VAL A 215 -3.71 -7.00 -7.62
CA VAL A 215 -3.24 -8.38 -7.82
C VAL A 215 -4.17 -9.37 -7.10
N GLU A 216 -4.52 -9.07 -5.83
CA GLU A 216 -5.42 -9.92 -5.06
C GLU A 216 -6.82 -9.96 -5.67
N LEU A 217 -7.34 -8.82 -6.11
CA LEU A 217 -8.63 -8.74 -6.79
C LEU A 217 -8.60 -9.48 -8.13
N ALA A 218 -7.57 -9.26 -8.95
CA ALA A 218 -7.43 -9.91 -10.25
C ALA A 218 -7.41 -11.45 -10.13
N ARG A 219 -6.77 -11.99 -9.10
CA ARG A 219 -6.78 -13.44 -8.83
C ARG A 219 -8.18 -14.03 -8.61
N ARG A 220 -9.18 -13.21 -8.27
CA ARG A 220 -10.58 -13.61 -8.01
C ARG A 220 -11.53 -13.29 -9.16
N THR A 221 -11.05 -12.48 -10.10
CA THR A 221 -11.91 -11.94 -11.16
C THR A 221 -11.38 -12.17 -12.57
N ILE A 222 -10.14 -12.63 -12.71
CA ILE A 222 -9.47 -12.83 -13.99
C ILE A 222 -8.76 -14.19 -13.97
N GLU A 223 -9.02 -15.01 -14.97
CA GLU A 223 -8.29 -16.25 -15.20
C GLU A 223 -6.95 -15.95 -15.86
N SER A 224 -5.84 -16.26 -15.18
CA SER A 224 -4.48 -16.04 -15.68
C SER A 224 -3.49 -16.90 -14.92
N GLU A 225 -2.38 -17.26 -15.57
CA GLU A 225 -1.25 -17.93 -14.90
C GLU A 225 -0.42 -16.95 -14.06
N ARG A 226 -0.36 -15.69 -14.48
CA ARG A 226 0.46 -14.64 -13.88
C ARG A 226 -0.34 -13.37 -13.71
N TYR A 227 -0.08 -12.66 -12.62
CA TYR A 227 -0.81 -11.44 -12.23
C TYR A 227 0.10 -10.22 -12.17
N GLY A 228 1.22 -10.20 -12.90
CA GLY A 228 2.03 -9.00 -13.11
C GLY A 228 1.26 -7.97 -13.95
N LEU A 229 1.55 -6.69 -13.74
CA LEU A 229 0.86 -5.59 -14.43
C LEU A 229 0.91 -5.75 -15.95
N ASP A 230 2.08 -6.08 -16.48
CA ASP A 230 2.29 -6.25 -17.92
C ASP A 230 1.45 -7.39 -18.50
N VAL A 231 1.40 -8.54 -17.81
CA VAL A 231 0.62 -9.69 -18.24
C VAL A 231 -0.87 -9.35 -18.27
N LEU A 232 -1.37 -8.68 -17.23
CA LEU A 232 -2.78 -8.29 -17.18
C LEU A 232 -3.12 -7.17 -18.18
N LYS A 233 -2.18 -6.25 -18.46
CA LYS A 233 -2.34 -5.25 -19.53
C LYS A 233 -2.50 -5.91 -20.89
N GLU A 234 -1.64 -6.87 -21.21
CA GLU A 234 -1.73 -7.63 -22.46
C GLU A 234 -3.05 -8.40 -22.55
N LEU A 235 -3.39 -9.17 -21.53
CA LEU A 235 -4.62 -9.97 -21.46
C LEU A 235 -5.90 -9.13 -21.63
N LEU A 236 -5.93 -7.94 -21.03
CA LEU A 236 -7.10 -7.04 -21.09
C LEU A 236 -7.05 -6.02 -22.24
N GLY A 237 -6.02 -6.06 -23.08
CA GLY A 237 -5.85 -5.13 -24.20
C GLY A 237 -5.61 -3.69 -23.76
N ILE A 238 -5.01 -3.48 -22.58
CA ILE A 238 -4.71 -2.15 -22.02
C ILE A 238 -3.45 -1.60 -22.71
N LYS A 239 -3.63 -0.56 -23.53
CA LYS A 239 -2.52 0.12 -24.22
C LYS A 239 -2.07 1.33 -23.42
N ASN A 240 -0.88 1.26 -22.82
CA ASN A 240 -0.33 2.36 -22.05
C ASN A 240 1.21 2.29 -22.00
N THR A 241 1.90 3.41 -21.74
CA THR A 241 3.36 3.45 -21.56
C THR A 241 3.73 2.69 -20.28
N HIS A 242 4.77 1.87 -20.33
CA HIS A 242 5.28 1.14 -19.17
C HIS A 242 6.25 1.99 -18.34
N HIS A 243 6.36 1.63 -17.06
CA HIS A 243 7.34 2.18 -16.12
C HIS A 243 7.33 3.71 -16.02
N ARG A 244 6.13 4.27 -15.95
CA ARG A 244 5.86 5.63 -15.52
C ARG A 244 4.68 5.59 -14.56
N ALA A 245 4.90 6.06 -13.35
CA ALA A 245 3.96 5.89 -12.24
C ALA A 245 2.51 6.29 -12.58
N TYR A 246 2.31 7.41 -13.27
CA TYR A 246 0.96 7.81 -13.68
C TYR A 246 0.32 6.86 -14.69
N SER A 247 1.09 6.35 -15.64
CA SER A 247 0.64 5.41 -16.66
C SER A 247 0.26 4.05 -16.04
N ASP A 248 1.06 3.58 -15.09
CA ASP A 248 0.84 2.31 -14.43
C ASP A 248 -0.31 2.39 -13.41
N ALA A 249 -0.51 3.55 -12.76
CA ALA A 249 -1.72 3.84 -11.98
C ALA A 249 -3.00 3.78 -12.84
N ILE A 250 -2.99 4.32 -14.08
CA ILE A 250 -4.13 4.20 -15.02
C ILE A 250 -4.37 2.73 -15.35
N SER A 251 -3.32 1.95 -15.65
CA SER A 251 -3.43 0.53 -15.98
C SER A 251 -4.00 -0.28 -14.83
N ALA A 252 -3.50 -0.06 -13.61
CA ALA A 252 -4.04 -0.67 -12.39
C ALA A 252 -5.50 -0.27 -12.12
N GLY A 253 -5.88 0.98 -12.46
CA GLY A 253 -7.27 1.45 -12.40
C GLY A 253 -8.19 0.71 -13.38
N GLN A 254 -7.74 0.42 -14.59
CA GLN A 254 -8.51 -0.36 -15.56
C GLN A 254 -8.69 -1.82 -15.10
N ILE A 255 -7.66 -2.42 -14.49
CA ILE A 255 -7.76 -3.74 -13.86
C ILE A 255 -8.77 -3.73 -12.71
N LEU A 256 -8.75 -2.69 -11.86
CA LEU A 256 -9.75 -2.50 -10.79
C LEU A 256 -11.17 -2.46 -11.34
N LEU A 257 -11.41 -1.63 -12.37
CA LEU A 257 -12.73 -1.49 -13.01
C LEU A 257 -13.17 -2.77 -13.72
N HIS A 258 -12.24 -3.53 -14.29
CA HIS A 258 -12.55 -4.87 -14.83
C HIS A 258 -12.99 -5.81 -13.71
N GLY A 259 -12.28 -5.80 -12.57
CA GLY A 259 -12.66 -6.59 -11.41
C GLY A 259 -14.05 -6.27 -10.88
N PHE A 260 -14.46 -5.00 -10.86
CA PHE A 260 -15.80 -4.58 -10.41
C PHE A 260 -16.94 -5.23 -11.20
N LYS A 261 -16.75 -5.50 -12.49
CA LYS A 261 -17.75 -6.14 -13.35
C LYS A 261 -17.95 -7.64 -13.04
N LYS A 262 -17.08 -8.21 -12.20
CA LYS A 262 -17.04 -9.64 -11.87
C LYS A 262 -17.28 -9.92 -10.39
N LEU A 263 -17.70 -8.89 -9.63
CA LEU A 263 -17.99 -9.05 -8.21
C LEU A 263 -19.27 -9.84 -8.01
N PRO A 264 -19.33 -10.70 -6.99
CA PRO A 264 -20.58 -11.36 -6.60
C PRO A 264 -21.54 -10.36 -5.94
N ASP A 265 -22.84 -10.69 -5.99
CA ASP A 265 -23.93 -9.81 -5.55
C ASP A 265 -23.86 -9.38 -4.09
N TRP A 266 -23.14 -10.13 -3.23
CA TRP A 266 -23.01 -9.79 -1.83
C TRP A 266 -21.94 -8.69 -1.54
N VAL A 267 -21.14 -8.29 -2.54
CA VAL A 267 -20.13 -7.24 -2.39
C VAL A 267 -20.76 -5.88 -2.62
N HIS A 268 -21.19 -5.24 -1.55
CA HIS A 268 -21.88 -3.94 -1.60
C HIS A 268 -21.00 -2.78 -1.12
N THR A 269 -20.08 -3.03 -0.18
CA THR A 269 -19.25 -2.03 0.48
C THR A 269 -17.77 -2.19 0.13
N PRO A 270 -16.94 -1.14 0.35
CA PRO A 270 -15.49 -1.27 0.24
C PRO A 270 -14.89 -2.36 1.14
N GLU A 271 -15.46 -2.57 2.34
CA GLU A 271 -14.98 -3.64 3.23
C GLU A 271 -15.33 -5.04 2.71
N ASP A 272 -16.48 -5.20 2.07
CA ASP A 272 -16.82 -6.45 1.37
C ASP A 272 -15.84 -6.72 0.24
N LEU A 273 -15.53 -5.70 -0.57
CA LEU A 273 -14.56 -5.80 -1.66
C LEU A 273 -13.16 -6.18 -1.15
N ILE A 274 -12.68 -5.53 -0.09
CA ILE A 274 -11.39 -5.84 0.53
C ILE A 274 -11.39 -7.28 1.06
N THR A 275 -12.49 -7.71 1.67
CA THR A 275 -12.64 -9.08 2.18
C THR A 275 -12.65 -10.08 1.03
N PHE A 276 -13.48 -9.86 0.00
CA PHE A 276 -13.54 -10.67 -1.21
C PHE A 276 -12.17 -10.83 -1.85
N SER A 277 -11.45 -9.73 -2.07
CA SER A 277 -10.12 -9.76 -2.70
C SER A 277 -9.09 -10.63 -1.96
N LYS A 278 -9.25 -10.83 -0.65
CA LYS A 278 -8.31 -11.60 0.19
C LYS A 278 -8.73 -13.04 0.43
N THR A 279 -10.04 -13.31 0.53
CA THR A 279 -10.55 -14.56 1.07
C THR A 279 -11.28 -15.45 0.07
N ALA A 280 -11.79 -14.88 -1.04
CA ALA A 280 -12.44 -15.69 -2.08
C ALA A 280 -11.42 -16.63 -2.76
N PRO A 281 -11.87 -17.78 -3.30
CA PRO A 281 -11.01 -18.66 -4.08
C PRO A 281 -10.34 -17.94 -5.25
N SER A 282 -9.12 -18.32 -5.57
CA SER A 282 -8.39 -17.82 -6.74
C SER A 282 -8.87 -18.53 -8.00
N LEU A 283 -8.97 -17.78 -9.10
CA LEU A 283 -9.21 -18.30 -10.45
C LEU A 283 -7.90 -18.61 -11.18
N GLN A 284 -6.77 -18.64 -10.47
CA GLN A 284 -5.48 -18.91 -11.08
C GLN A 284 -5.47 -20.29 -11.73
N LEU A 285 -5.12 -20.34 -13.02
CA LEU A 285 -4.93 -21.59 -13.74
C LEU A 285 -3.73 -22.33 -13.17
N GLU A 286 -3.92 -23.58 -12.80
CA GLU A 286 -2.81 -24.46 -12.38
C GLU A 286 -2.02 -24.90 -13.62
N ARG A 287 -0.71 -24.91 -13.52
CA ARG A 287 0.20 -25.27 -14.64
C ARG A 287 0.00 -26.68 -15.17
N GLU A 288 -0.66 -27.55 -14.41
CA GLU A 288 -0.92 -28.94 -14.80
C GLU A 288 -2.07 -29.09 -15.80
N GLU A 289 -3.09 -28.23 -15.75
CA GLU A 289 -4.21 -28.27 -16.70
C GLU A 289 -3.80 -27.86 -18.14
N ILE A 290 -2.70 -27.11 -18.29
CA ILE A 290 -2.24 -26.63 -19.60
C ILE A 290 -1.48 -27.72 -20.39
N ARG A 291 -0.92 -28.74 -19.74
CA ARG A 291 -0.23 -29.83 -20.42
C ARG A 291 -1.18 -30.75 -21.19
N GLU A 292 -2.43 -30.87 -20.79
CA GLU A 292 -3.43 -31.69 -21.50
C GLU A 292 -3.97 -31.03 -22.77
N TYR A 293 -3.89 -29.69 -22.92
CA TYR A 293 -4.41 -28.98 -24.12
C TYR A 293 -3.37 -28.78 -25.24
N VAL A 294 -2.11 -29.12 -25.04
CA VAL A 294 -1.02 -28.89 -26.03
C VAL A 294 -0.60 -30.19 -26.73
N GLU A 295 -1.18 -31.34 -26.39
CA GLU A 295 -0.92 -32.63 -27.05
C GLU A 295 -2.05 -33.07 -28.00
N PHE A 296 -2.51 -32.15 -28.90
CA PHE A 296 -3.30 -32.55 -30.08
C PHE A 296 -2.86 -31.78 -31.33
#